data_e8acea159be99251566f6d6b06d2b2ca
#
_entry.id   e8acea159be99251566f6d6b06d2b2ca
#
_cell.length_a   1.000
_cell.length_b   1.000
_cell.length_c   1.000
_cell.angle_alpha   90.00
_cell.angle_beta   90.00
_cell.angle_gamma   90.00
#
_symmetry.space_group_name_H-M   'P 1'
#
loop_
_entity.id
_entity.type
_entity.pdbx_description
1 polymer ?
#
loop_
_entity_poly.entity_id
_entity_poly.type
_entity_poly.pdbx_seq_one_letter_code
_entity_poly.pdbx_strand_id
1 'polypeptide(L)'
;QAGDKVFFAFSFGPFLGFWTAFEAATELGCMALPGGGLSGAGRLGVMMENRVDALCCTPTYAAHLGEVARAEGVDVSAIGLRRIIVSGEAGGSIPATRERIETLWPGARVFDHHGMTEVGPVTHQCPAQAGVLHVLEEAYLPEIIDPKTAEPVAAGETGELVLTTLGRHGSPLIRYRTGDLVTAAESPCPCGRLDLALQGGI
;
A
#
# COMPACT_ATOMS: atom_id res chain seq x y z
N GLN A 1 8.80 12.12 -0.56
CA GLN A 1 9.56 13.05 -1.42
C GLN A 1 11.06 12.86 -1.21
N ALA A 2 11.87 13.38 -2.16
CA ALA A 2 13.31 13.32 -2.02
C ALA A 2 13.76 13.89 -0.66
N GLY A 3 14.69 13.18 -0.01
CA GLY A 3 15.17 13.51 1.32
C GLY A 3 14.37 12.92 2.48
N ASP A 4 13.15 12.41 2.26
CA ASP A 4 12.40 11.70 3.31
C ASP A 4 13.15 10.42 3.73
N LYS A 5 13.07 10.08 5.01
CA LYS A 5 13.60 8.83 5.55
C LYS A 5 12.47 7.81 5.65
N VAL A 6 12.60 6.71 4.93
CA VAL A 6 11.59 5.66 4.85
C VAL A 6 12.11 4.41 5.53
N PHE A 7 11.41 3.94 6.56
CA PHE A 7 11.74 2.72 7.28
C PHE A 7 10.91 1.55 6.76
N PHE A 8 11.55 0.47 6.36
CA PHE A 8 10.93 -0.74 5.82
C PHE A 8 10.92 -1.84 6.88
N ALA A 9 9.77 -2.03 7.54
CA ALA A 9 9.63 -2.93 8.67
C ALA A 9 9.32 -4.38 8.27
N PHE A 10 10.03 -4.91 7.27
CA PHE A 10 9.89 -6.31 6.86
C PHE A 10 11.24 -6.98 6.57
N SER A 11 11.22 -8.32 6.56
CA SER A 11 12.37 -9.13 6.12
C SER A 11 12.26 -9.33 4.62
N PHE A 12 13.19 -8.80 3.87
CA PHE A 12 13.11 -8.73 2.43
C PHE A 12 13.00 -10.09 1.73
N GLY A 13 13.81 -11.09 2.10
CA GLY A 13 13.72 -12.44 1.56
C GLY A 13 13.48 -12.52 0.04
N PRO A 14 12.77 -13.54 -0.45
CA PRO A 14 12.44 -13.71 -1.87
C PRO A 14 11.17 -12.93 -2.32
N PHE A 15 10.69 -11.98 -1.54
CA PHE A 15 9.46 -11.24 -1.81
C PHE A 15 9.74 -9.99 -2.65
N LEU A 16 9.49 -10.06 -3.95
CA LEU A 16 9.77 -8.97 -4.90
C LEU A 16 9.08 -7.65 -4.54
N GLY A 17 7.85 -7.69 -4.03
CA GLY A 17 7.12 -6.48 -3.64
C GLY A 17 7.84 -5.62 -2.62
N PHE A 18 8.55 -6.23 -1.67
CA PHE A 18 9.31 -5.50 -0.66
C PHE A 18 10.56 -4.82 -1.26
N TRP A 19 11.24 -5.52 -2.16
CA TRP A 19 12.38 -4.96 -2.89
C TRP A 19 11.97 -3.82 -3.79
N THR A 20 10.86 -3.97 -4.53
CA THR A 20 10.33 -2.92 -5.41
C THR A 20 10.03 -1.64 -4.64
N ALA A 21 9.40 -1.74 -3.46
CA ALA A 21 9.12 -0.58 -2.62
C ALA A 21 10.41 0.10 -2.11
N PHE A 22 11.42 -0.69 -1.75
CA PHE A 22 12.71 -0.18 -1.28
C PHE A 22 13.49 0.52 -2.40
N GLU A 23 13.56 -0.09 -3.58
CA GLU A 23 14.21 0.45 -4.76
C GLU A 23 13.53 1.76 -5.22
N ALA A 24 12.20 1.76 -5.29
CA ALA A 24 11.42 2.94 -5.65
C ALA A 24 11.68 4.12 -4.68
N ALA A 25 11.77 3.87 -3.38
CA ALA A 25 12.12 4.92 -2.41
C ALA A 25 13.54 5.46 -2.66
N THR A 26 14.48 4.57 -2.97
CA THR A 26 15.88 4.96 -3.26
C THR A 26 15.95 5.78 -4.55
N GLU A 27 15.26 5.38 -5.61
CA GLU A 27 15.20 6.11 -6.88
C GLU A 27 14.56 7.50 -6.72
N LEU A 28 13.59 7.63 -5.83
CA LEU A 28 12.98 8.92 -5.47
C LEU A 28 13.91 9.83 -4.65
N GLY A 29 15.13 9.38 -4.31
CA GLY A 29 16.06 10.12 -3.48
C GLY A 29 15.72 10.12 -1.99
N CYS A 30 14.97 9.14 -1.52
CA CYS A 30 14.72 8.93 -0.10
C CYS A 30 15.89 8.17 0.55
N MET A 31 16.08 8.37 1.86
CA MET A 31 16.93 7.49 2.65
C MET A 31 16.11 6.24 3.02
N ALA A 32 16.37 5.12 2.35
CA ALA A 32 15.70 3.85 2.61
C ALA A 32 16.42 3.08 3.74
N LEU A 33 15.72 2.81 4.84
CA LEU A 33 16.24 2.16 6.03
C LEU A 33 15.64 0.75 6.17
N PRO A 34 16.42 -0.34 5.99
CA PRO A 34 15.90 -1.69 6.11
C PRO A 34 15.78 -2.11 7.58
N GLY A 35 14.61 -2.63 7.96
CA GLY A 35 14.32 -3.12 9.32
C GLY A 35 14.28 -4.65 9.46
N GLY A 36 14.82 -5.39 8.47
CA GLY A 36 14.81 -6.84 8.49
C GLY A 36 15.61 -7.42 9.66
N GLY A 37 15.10 -8.51 10.27
CA GLY A 37 15.79 -9.20 11.36
C GLY A 37 15.76 -8.51 12.73
N LEU A 38 15.29 -7.26 12.82
CA LEU A 38 15.15 -6.53 14.08
C LEU A 38 13.89 -6.95 14.83
N SER A 39 13.96 -6.96 16.18
CA SER A 39 12.77 -7.04 17.04
C SER A 39 11.91 -5.77 16.93
N GLY A 40 10.66 -5.81 17.44
CA GLY A 40 9.80 -4.63 17.49
C GLY A 40 10.47 -3.44 18.20
N ALA A 41 11.04 -3.65 19.37
CA ALA A 41 11.79 -2.64 20.11
C ALA A 41 13.01 -2.11 19.34
N GLY A 42 13.76 -3.01 18.69
CA GLY A 42 14.89 -2.62 17.84
C GLY A 42 14.48 -1.75 16.67
N ARG A 43 13.34 -2.06 16.01
CA ARG A 43 12.77 -1.24 14.94
C ARG A 43 12.37 0.14 15.43
N LEU A 44 11.68 0.23 16.58
CA LEU A 44 11.31 1.51 17.19
C LEU A 44 12.56 2.35 17.52
N GLY A 45 13.62 1.73 18.07
CA GLY A 45 14.89 2.40 18.33
C GLY A 45 15.48 3.03 17.06
N VAL A 46 15.58 2.26 15.96
CA VAL A 46 16.08 2.77 14.67
C VAL A 46 15.20 3.89 14.12
N MET A 47 13.87 3.75 14.23
CA MET A 47 12.94 4.77 13.77
C MET A 47 13.10 6.09 14.56
N MET A 48 13.29 6.02 15.89
CA MET A 48 13.51 7.17 16.74
C MET A 48 14.85 7.85 16.48
N GLU A 49 15.94 7.09 16.45
CA GLU A 49 17.30 7.61 16.22
C GLU A 49 17.40 8.34 14.88
N ASN A 50 16.74 7.83 13.86
CA ASN A 50 16.76 8.41 12.53
C ASN A 50 15.67 9.46 12.29
N ARG A 51 14.67 9.58 13.16
CA ARG A 51 13.50 10.44 12.97
C ARG A 51 12.86 10.19 11.59
N VAL A 52 12.35 8.97 11.39
CA VAL A 52 11.83 8.55 10.09
C VAL A 52 10.54 9.28 9.73
N ASP A 53 10.39 9.64 8.47
CA ASP A 53 9.24 10.37 7.93
C ASP A 53 8.10 9.43 7.50
N ALA A 54 8.47 8.21 7.07
CA ALA A 54 7.51 7.22 6.59
C ALA A 54 7.88 5.81 7.07
N LEU A 55 6.86 5.03 7.40
CA LEU A 55 6.94 3.60 7.70
C LEU A 55 6.30 2.83 6.54
N CYS A 56 6.99 1.82 6.00
CA CYS A 56 6.44 0.89 5.02
C CYS A 56 6.35 -0.50 5.64
N CYS A 57 5.14 -1.08 5.72
CA CYS A 57 4.87 -2.38 6.32
C CYS A 57 3.48 -2.91 5.93
N THR A 58 3.06 -4.05 6.49
CA THR A 58 1.66 -4.51 6.38
C THR A 58 0.76 -3.79 7.39
N PRO A 59 -0.56 -3.69 7.14
CA PRO A 59 -1.51 -3.08 8.09
C PRO A 59 -1.46 -3.71 9.49
N THR A 60 -1.45 -5.04 9.57
CA THR A 60 -1.37 -5.73 10.87
C THR A 60 -0.06 -5.44 11.58
N TYR A 61 1.04 -5.32 10.83
CA TYR A 61 2.33 -5.01 11.44
C TYR A 61 2.41 -3.55 11.93
N ALA A 62 1.80 -2.61 11.22
CA ALA A 62 1.71 -1.22 11.68
C ALA A 62 1.00 -1.11 13.04
N ALA A 63 -0.13 -1.82 13.19
CA ALA A 63 -0.85 -1.89 14.46
C ALA A 63 -0.03 -2.59 15.55
N HIS A 64 0.57 -3.75 15.24
CA HIS A 64 1.41 -4.49 16.18
C HIS A 64 2.58 -3.64 16.70
N LEU A 65 3.31 -2.96 15.83
CA LEU A 65 4.46 -2.15 16.22
C LEU A 65 4.05 -0.96 17.10
N GLY A 66 2.88 -0.34 16.83
CA GLY A 66 2.32 0.69 17.70
C GLY A 66 1.91 0.16 19.07
N GLU A 67 1.41 -1.08 19.16
CA GLU A 67 1.10 -1.72 20.44
C GLU A 67 2.38 -2.06 21.22
N VAL A 68 3.43 -2.52 20.56
CA VAL A 68 4.76 -2.71 21.17
C VAL A 68 5.27 -1.39 21.75
N ALA A 69 5.17 -0.31 20.99
CA ALA A 69 5.58 1.01 21.47
C ALA A 69 4.84 1.42 22.75
N ARG A 70 3.50 1.21 22.77
CA ARG A 70 2.67 1.51 23.94
C ARG A 70 3.04 0.63 25.15
N ALA A 71 3.28 -0.66 24.93
CA ALA A 71 3.65 -1.60 25.99
C ALA A 71 5.02 -1.29 26.61
N GLU A 72 5.95 -0.81 25.82
CA GLU A 72 7.30 -0.44 26.24
C GLU A 72 7.43 1.03 26.70
N GLY A 73 6.33 1.80 26.66
CA GLY A 73 6.34 3.21 27.08
C GLY A 73 7.11 4.12 26.12
N VAL A 74 7.24 3.73 24.84
CA VAL A 74 7.91 4.53 23.81
C VAL A 74 6.98 5.62 23.32
N ASP A 75 7.40 6.87 23.40
CA ASP A 75 6.68 8.00 22.82
C ASP A 75 6.90 8.05 21.31
N VAL A 76 5.97 7.46 20.56
CA VAL A 76 6.02 7.44 19.07
C VAL A 76 5.91 8.83 18.45
N SER A 77 5.38 9.83 19.17
CA SER A 77 5.28 11.20 18.65
C SER A 77 6.67 11.83 18.45
N ALA A 78 7.66 11.41 19.25
CA ALA A 78 9.04 11.85 19.14
C ALA A 78 9.74 11.37 17.85
N ILE A 79 9.21 10.34 17.18
CA ILE A 79 9.72 9.87 15.87
C ILE A 79 9.46 10.93 14.80
N GLY A 80 8.30 11.58 14.86
CA GLY A 80 7.88 12.54 13.83
C GLY A 80 7.32 11.87 12.57
N LEU A 81 6.85 10.62 12.69
CA LEU A 81 6.27 9.86 11.58
C LEU A 81 5.06 10.58 10.99
N ARG A 82 5.06 10.76 9.67
CA ARG A 82 3.98 11.46 8.95
C ARG A 82 3.15 10.53 8.07
N ARG A 83 3.73 9.43 7.62
CA ARG A 83 3.09 8.51 6.66
C ARG A 83 3.34 7.06 7.06
N ILE A 84 2.30 6.25 6.91
CA ILE A 84 2.39 4.80 7.04
C ILE A 84 1.87 4.22 5.73
N ILE A 85 2.77 3.67 4.93
CA ILE A 85 2.45 3.05 3.64
C ILE A 85 2.24 1.58 3.89
N VAL A 86 1.04 1.09 3.62
CA VAL A 86 0.67 -0.29 3.89
C VAL A 86 0.32 -1.05 2.62
N SER A 87 0.67 -2.34 2.58
CA SER A 87 0.37 -3.25 1.49
C SER A 87 0.57 -4.70 1.92
N GLY A 88 0.19 -5.64 1.06
CA GLY A 88 0.45 -7.08 1.21
C GLY A 88 -0.67 -7.87 1.90
N GLU A 89 -1.66 -7.20 2.42
CA GLU A 89 -2.90 -7.77 2.99
C GLU A 89 -3.99 -6.70 3.05
N ALA A 90 -5.24 -7.12 3.13
CA ALA A 90 -6.36 -6.19 3.32
C ALA A 90 -6.24 -5.44 4.66
N GLY A 91 -6.57 -4.16 4.69
CA GLY A 91 -6.55 -3.38 5.94
C GLY A 91 -6.42 -1.88 5.75
N GLY A 92 -5.52 -1.42 4.89
CA GLY A 92 -5.25 0.01 4.72
C GLY A 92 -6.46 0.83 4.24
N SER A 93 -7.35 0.22 3.49
CA SER A 93 -8.60 0.81 3.03
C SER A 93 -9.81 0.49 3.92
N ILE A 94 -9.66 -0.38 4.92
CA ILE A 94 -10.72 -0.70 5.88
C ILE A 94 -10.76 0.38 6.97
N PRO A 95 -11.87 1.14 7.13
CA PRO A 95 -11.93 2.29 8.03
C PRO A 95 -11.51 1.98 9.46
N ALA A 96 -12.00 0.89 10.05
CA ALA A 96 -11.68 0.52 11.43
C ALA A 96 -10.19 0.18 11.64
N THR A 97 -9.57 -0.49 10.66
CA THR A 97 -8.12 -0.81 10.71
C THR A 97 -7.28 0.45 10.58
N ARG A 98 -7.64 1.33 9.64
CA ARG A 98 -7.00 2.62 9.44
C ARG A 98 -7.05 3.47 10.70
N GLU A 99 -8.24 3.64 11.29
CA GLU A 99 -8.45 4.41 12.51
C GLU A 99 -7.62 3.86 13.68
N ARG A 100 -7.59 2.55 13.85
CA ARG A 100 -6.74 1.89 14.86
C ARG A 100 -5.27 2.21 14.66
N ILE A 101 -4.76 2.10 13.43
CA ILE A 101 -3.36 2.41 13.12
C ILE A 101 -3.07 3.88 13.41
N GLU A 102 -3.88 4.80 12.90
CA GLU A 102 -3.69 6.25 13.08
C GLU A 102 -3.81 6.67 14.56
N THR A 103 -4.62 5.96 15.35
CA THR A 103 -4.69 6.16 16.82
C THR A 103 -3.40 5.72 17.53
N LEU A 104 -2.77 4.64 17.08
CA LEU A 104 -1.51 4.15 17.63
C LEU A 104 -0.30 4.99 17.20
N TRP A 105 -0.43 5.71 16.08
CA TRP A 105 0.63 6.55 15.50
C TRP A 105 0.16 8.01 15.34
N PRO A 106 0.01 8.77 16.44
CA PRO A 106 -0.49 10.15 16.40
C PRO A 106 0.32 11.02 15.43
N GLY A 107 -0.40 11.72 14.54
CA GLY A 107 0.21 12.58 13.52
C GLY A 107 0.56 11.89 12.19
N ALA A 108 0.60 10.57 12.15
CA ALA A 108 0.79 9.82 10.92
C ALA A 108 -0.55 9.54 10.21
N ARG A 109 -0.50 9.47 8.87
CA ARG A 109 -1.63 9.04 8.03
C ARG A 109 -1.30 7.74 7.32
N VAL A 110 -2.29 6.87 7.23
CA VAL A 110 -2.19 5.60 6.49
C VAL A 110 -2.42 5.85 5.01
N PHE A 111 -1.58 5.27 4.18
CA PHE A 111 -1.69 5.20 2.72
C PHE A 111 -1.69 3.75 2.31
N ASP A 112 -2.73 3.34 1.62
CA ASP A 112 -2.90 1.98 1.14
C ASP A 112 -2.49 1.87 -0.33
N HIS A 113 -1.94 0.72 -0.70
CA HIS A 113 -1.74 0.36 -2.10
C HIS A 113 -1.79 -1.16 -2.26
N HIS A 114 -2.17 -1.59 -3.45
CA HIS A 114 -2.22 -2.99 -3.82
C HIS A 114 -1.16 -3.32 -4.87
N GLY A 115 -0.65 -4.52 -4.77
CA GLY A 115 0.27 -5.11 -5.73
C GLY A 115 0.43 -6.60 -5.45
N MET A 116 0.94 -7.33 -6.42
CA MET A 116 1.18 -8.76 -6.31
C MET A 116 2.48 -9.14 -7.03
N THR A 117 3.04 -10.29 -6.69
CA THR A 117 4.32 -10.76 -7.26
C THR A 117 4.25 -10.93 -8.78
N GLU A 118 3.12 -11.35 -9.31
CA GLU A 118 2.89 -11.66 -10.72
C GLU A 118 2.97 -10.43 -11.62
N VAL A 119 2.50 -9.28 -11.13
CA VAL A 119 2.38 -8.05 -11.93
C VAL A 119 3.18 -6.87 -11.37
N GLY A 120 3.46 -6.84 -10.06
CA GLY A 120 4.09 -5.72 -9.37
C GLY A 120 3.07 -4.79 -8.71
N PRO A 121 3.42 -3.51 -8.45
CA PRO A 121 2.50 -2.53 -7.88
C PRO A 121 1.38 -2.21 -8.86
N VAL A 122 0.13 -2.28 -8.40
CA VAL A 122 -1.08 -2.13 -9.24
C VAL A 122 -1.80 -0.83 -8.96
N THR A 123 -1.86 -0.40 -7.69
CA THR A 123 -2.65 0.77 -7.31
C THR A 123 -1.89 1.75 -6.43
N HIS A 124 -2.45 2.94 -6.29
CA HIS A 124 -2.07 3.89 -5.25
C HIS A 124 -3.32 4.53 -4.64
N GLN A 125 -3.26 4.90 -3.36
CA GLN A 125 -4.38 5.55 -2.71
C GLN A 125 -4.69 6.92 -3.34
N CYS A 126 -5.98 7.20 -3.49
CA CYS A 126 -6.49 8.51 -3.90
C CYS A 126 -6.02 9.60 -2.91
N PRO A 127 -5.45 10.71 -3.39
CA PRO A 127 -5.02 11.80 -2.51
C PRO A 127 -6.18 12.55 -1.84
N ALA A 128 -7.39 12.49 -2.41
CA ALA A 128 -8.57 13.17 -1.90
C ALA A 128 -9.49 12.28 -1.05
N GLN A 129 -9.43 10.95 -1.23
CA GLN A 129 -10.33 10.01 -0.57
C GLN A 129 -9.56 8.82 0.01
N ALA A 130 -9.60 8.66 1.32
CA ALA A 130 -9.08 7.47 1.98
C ALA A 130 -9.96 6.25 1.63
N GLY A 131 -9.33 5.10 1.41
CA GLY A 131 -10.04 3.87 1.03
C GLY A 131 -10.46 3.79 -0.44
N VAL A 132 -10.03 4.73 -1.27
CA VAL A 132 -10.15 4.66 -2.73
C VAL A 132 -8.76 4.48 -3.32
N LEU A 133 -8.60 3.46 -4.17
CA LEU A 133 -7.35 3.13 -4.83
C LEU A 133 -7.47 3.35 -6.34
N HIS A 134 -6.57 4.12 -6.94
CA HIS A 134 -6.46 4.28 -8.38
C HIS A 134 -5.55 3.22 -8.98
N VAL A 135 -6.00 2.56 -10.05
CA VAL A 135 -5.17 1.64 -10.82
C VAL A 135 -4.15 2.44 -11.63
N LEU A 136 -2.93 1.92 -11.73
CA LEU A 136 -1.84 2.49 -12.54
C LEU A 136 -2.07 2.16 -14.02
N GLU A 137 -2.99 2.86 -14.69
CA GLU A 137 -3.34 2.61 -16.11
C GLU A 137 -2.19 2.92 -17.09
N GLU A 138 -1.14 3.59 -16.63
CA GLU A 138 0.13 3.71 -17.37
C GLU A 138 0.85 2.35 -17.50
N ALA A 139 0.62 1.42 -16.57
CA ALA A 139 1.24 0.10 -16.53
C ALA A 139 0.28 -1.05 -16.82
N TYR A 140 -1.03 -0.82 -16.70
CA TYR A 140 -2.06 -1.85 -16.84
C TYR A 140 -3.27 -1.37 -17.62
N LEU A 141 -3.89 -2.30 -18.36
CA LEU A 141 -5.27 -2.19 -18.80
C LEU A 141 -6.13 -3.00 -17.82
N PRO A 142 -6.90 -2.34 -16.93
CA PRO A 142 -7.77 -3.02 -15.98
C PRO A 142 -9.14 -3.33 -16.58
N GLU A 143 -9.71 -4.46 -16.17
CA GLU A 143 -11.10 -4.86 -16.43
C GLU A 143 -11.72 -5.33 -15.10
N ILE A 144 -13.03 -5.14 -14.93
CA ILE A 144 -13.79 -5.74 -13.82
C ILE A 144 -14.85 -6.66 -14.43
N ILE A 145 -14.77 -7.94 -14.13
CA ILE A 145 -15.61 -8.96 -14.76
C ILE A 145 -16.39 -9.78 -13.73
N ASP A 146 -17.52 -10.33 -14.14
CA ASP A 146 -18.18 -11.40 -13.39
C ASP A 146 -17.27 -12.65 -13.41
N PRO A 147 -16.89 -13.21 -12.23
CA PRO A 147 -15.93 -14.31 -12.18
C PRO A 147 -16.45 -15.62 -12.80
N LYS A 148 -17.77 -15.75 -13.04
CA LYS A 148 -18.41 -16.95 -13.60
C LYS A 148 -18.58 -16.85 -15.11
N THR A 149 -19.01 -15.69 -15.61
CA THR A 149 -19.31 -15.48 -17.04
C THR A 149 -18.14 -14.90 -17.81
N ALA A 150 -17.18 -14.27 -17.11
CA ALA A 150 -16.07 -13.49 -17.66
C ALA A 150 -16.51 -12.27 -18.48
N GLU A 151 -17.77 -11.85 -18.37
CA GLU A 151 -18.30 -10.64 -18.98
C GLU A 151 -18.07 -9.44 -18.07
N PRO A 152 -17.92 -8.22 -18.62
CA PRO A 152 -17.80 -7.01 -17.83
C PRO A 152 -19.01 -6.80 -16.91
N VAL A 153 -18.77 -6.38 -15.67
CA VAL A 153 -19.85 -6.01 -14.75
C VAL A 153 -20.33 -4.58 -15.00
N ALA A 154 -21.54 -4.27 -14.56
CA ALA A 154 -22.06 -2.91 -14.62
C ALA A 154 -21.34 -1.98 -13.64
N ALA A 155 -21.38 -0.67 -13.91
CA ALA A 155 -20.79 0.33 -13.01
C ALA A 155 -21.38 0.25 -11.60
N GLY A 156 -20.53 0.19 -10.59
CA GLY A 156 -20.91 0.06 -9.18
C GLY A 156 -21.16 -1.38 -8.70
N GLU A 157 -21.10 -2.37 -9.59
CA GLU A 157 -21.14 -3.78 -9.20
C GLU A 157 -19.76 -4.29 -8.81
N THR A 158 -19.75 -5.31 -7.95
CA THR A 158 -18.52 -6.01 -7.57
C THR A 158 -18.20 -7.10 -8.58
N GLY A 159 -16.96 -7.12 -9.05
CA GLY A 159 -16.45 -8.14 -9.96
C GLY A 159 -14.99 -8.47 -9.67
N GLU A 160 -14.45 -9.42 -10.40
CA GLU A 160 -13.04 -9.80 -10.32
C GLU A 160 -12.17 -8.82 -11.12
N LEU A 161 -11.10 -8.33 -10.49
CA LEU A 161 -10.12 -7.51 -11.18
C LEU A 161 -9.29 -8.36 -12.13
N VAL A 162 -9.23 -7.92 -13.39
CA VAL A 162 -8.42 -8.52 -14.44
C VAL A 162 -7.44 -7.49 -14.95
N LEU A 163 -6.19 -7.89 -15.13
CA LEU A 163 -5.11 -6.99 -15.54
C LEU A 163 -4.41 -7.49 -16.80
N THR A 164 -4.23 -6.58 -17.76
CA THR A 164 -3.28 -6.79 -18.86
C THR A 164 -2.09 -5.86 -18.64
N THR A 165 -0.88 -6.42 -18.57
CA THR A 165 0.34 -5.64 -18.37
C THR A 165 0.75 -4.89 -19.63
N LEU A 166 1.06 -3.61 -19.52
CA LEU A 166 1.55 -2.78 -20.61
C LEU A 166 3.08 -2.62 -20.49
N GLY A 167 3.79 -2.77 -21.61
CA GLY A 167 5.26 -2.56 -21.65
C GLY A 167 6.11 -3.60 -20.94
N ARG A 168 5.54 -4.66 -20.39
CA ARG A 168 6.27 -5.73 -19.71
C ARG A 168 6.69 -6.82 -20.69
N HIS A 169 7.90 -6.74 -21.22
CA HIS A 169 8.38 -7.61 -22.29
C HIS A 169 8.82 -9.01 -21.80
N GLY A 170 9.43 -9.12 -20.63
CA GLY A 170 10.02 -10.37 -20.13
C GLY A 170 9.00 -11.39 -19.61
N SER A 171 7.85 -10.93 -19.11
CA SER A 171 6.76 -11.77 -18.59
C SER A 171 5.43 -11.04 -18.77
N PRO A 172 4.95 -10.93 -20.02
CA PRO A 172 3.67 -10.28 -20.29
C PRO A 172 2.51 -11.13 -19.77
N LEU A 173 1.55 -10.49 -19.12
CA LEU A 173 0.30 -11.11 -18.71
C LEU A 173 -0.85 -10.41 -19.44
N ILE A 174 -1.67 -11.21 -20.14
CA ILE A 174 -2.83 -10.71 -20.90
C ILE A 174 -4.08 -11.26 -20.23
N ARG A 175 -4.98 -10.35 -19.81
CA ARG A 175 -6.20 -10.67 -19.09
C ARG A 175 -5.96 -11.61 -17.90
N TYR A 176 -4.96 -11.27 -17.10
CA TYR A 176 -4.63 -12.01 -15.88
C TYR A 176 -5.73 -11.82 -14.84
N ARG A 177 -6.36 -12.90 -14.42
CA ARG A 177 -7.38 -12.94 -13.39
C ARG A 177 -6.68 -12.91 -12.03
N THR A 178 -6.86 -11.82 -11.28
CA THR A 178 -6.15 -11.64 -9.99
C THR A 178 -6.73 -12.48 -8.87
N GLY A 179 -8.02 -12.84 -8.97
CA GLY A 179 -8.79 -13.44 -7.90
C GLY A 179 -9.35 -12.43 -6.88
N ASP A 180 -8.99 -11.16 -7.02
CA ASP A 180 -9.45 -10.10 -6.12
C ASP A 180 -10.81 -9.57 -6.58
N LEU A 181 -11.75 -9.46 -5.64
CA LEU A 181 -13.06 -8.87 -5.87
C LEU A 181 -13.01 -7.38 -5.55
N VAL A 182 -13.36 -6.56 -6.53
CA VAL A 182 -13.29 -5.11 -6.46
C VAL A 182 -14.60 -4.48 -6.92
N THR A 183 -14.84 -3.24 -6.49
CA THR A 183 -15.96 -2.41 -6.94
C THR A 183 -15.41 -1.10 -7.48
N ALA A 184 -15.77 -0.72 -8.71
CA ALA A 184 -15.41 0.59 -9.23
C ALA A 184 -16.03 1.70 -8.39
N ALA A 185 -15.23 2.69 -8.01
CA ALA A 185 -15.73 3.90 -7.37
C ALA A 185 -16.48 4.78 -8.39
N GLU A 186 -17.33 5.68 -7.89
CA GLU A 186 -18.02 6.65 -8.74
C GLU A 186 -17.03 7.53 -9.51
N SER A 187 -17.35 7.80 -10.77
CA SER A 187 -16.55 8.66 -11.65
C SER A 187 -17.36 9.93 -11.97
N PRO A 188 -16.70 11.12 -12.07
CA PRO A 188 -15.26 11.37 -11.90
C PRO A 188 -14.83 11.39 -10.43
N CYS A 189 -13.61 10.91 -10.17
CA CYS A 189 -13.05 11.00 -8.81
C CYS A 189 -12.79 12.46 -8.42
N PRO A 190 -13.12 12.88 -7.18
CA PRO A 190 -12.88 14.26 -6.71
C PRO A 190 -11.41 14.72 -6.77
N CYS A 191 -10.45 13.78 -6.86
CA CYS A 191 -9.04 14.13 -7.04
C CYS A 191 -8.69 14.60 -8.46
N GLY A 192 -9.63 14.50 -9.42
CA GLY A 192 -9.45 14.88 -10.83
C GLY A 192 -8.75 13.84 -11.70
N ARG A 193 -8.35 12.68 -11.15
CA ARG A 193 -7.82 11.57 -11.95
C ARG A 193 -8.93 10.86 -12.71
N LEU A 194 -8.58 10.36 -13.90
CA LEU A 194 -9.48 9.61 -14.78
C LEU A 194 -9.25 8.10 -14.71
N ASP A 195 -8.14 7.68 -14.10
CA ASP A 195 -7.81 6.27 -13.91
C ASP A 195 -8.91 5.54 -13.13
N LEU A 196 -9.12 4.25 -13.43
CA LEU A 196 -10.07 3.41 -12.71
C LEU A 196 -9.81 3.51 -11.20
N ALA A 197 -10.82 3.94 -10.47
CA ALA A 197 -10.78 4.03 -9.03
C ALA A 197 -11.57 2.86 -8.41
N LEU A 198 -10.98 2.20 -7.41
CA LEU A 198 -11.57 1.07 -6.70
C LEU A 198 -11.97 1.51 -5.30
N GLN A 199 -13.21 1.24 -4.90
CA GLN A 199 -13.77 1.60 -3.61
C GLN A 199 -13.51 0.50 -2.58
N GLY A 200 -13.13 0.89 -1.36
CA GLY A 200 -12.94 -0.05 -0.24
C GLY A 200 -11.60 -0.79 -0.25
N GLY A 201 -10.74 -0.51 -1.21
CA GLY A 201 -9.47 -1.22 -1.40
C GLY A 201 -9.64 -2.59 -2.05
N ILE A 202 -8.69 -3.46 -1.84
CA ILE A 202 -8.62 -4.82 -2.37
C ILE A 202 -8.31 -5.78 -1.23
#